data_d337e56e9a8372d41de562069386d6fe
#
_entry.id   d337e56e9a8372d41de562069386d6fe
#
_cell.length_a   1.000
_cell.length_b   1.000
_cell.length_c   1.000
_cell.angle_alpha   90.00
_cell.angle_beta   90.00
_cell.angle_gamma   90.00
#
_symmetry.space_group_name_H-M   'P 1'
#
loop_
_entity.id
_entity.type
_entity.pdbx_description
1 polymer ?
#
loop_
_entity_poly.entity_id
_entity_poly.type
_entity_poly.pdbx_seq_one_letter_code
_entity_poly.pdbx_strand_id
1 'polypeptide(L)'
;MDKTRAHRNRTITLSQIEAQLYSKDIIRISKPAAINTIENKIVTQDTFEALAFLPANFVDLLLLDPPYNLTKTFSSNTFRKKSITQYAEWLEGLLVKLLPSLKNTASVYVCSEWYSSTAVHLVLEKFLKVRNRITWEREKGRGAKRNWKNASEDIWFATVSDDYVFNVENVKLKRRVLAPYTDTNGKPKDWDNTSDGQFRLTHPANLWNDITVPFWSMPENTDHPTQKPEKLSAKLILASTNEGDFVFDPFMGVGSSLVAAKKLGRKFLGIEIEKEYCLLAAKRLHLAGLDTTIQGYSDGVFWERNTINTKKFHQTKHRP
;
A
#
# COMPACT_ATOMS: atom_id res chain seq x y z
N MET A 1 29.77 -5.02 14.54
CA MET A 1 30.48 -4.32 13.43
C MET A 1 29.45 -3.85 12.43
N ASP A 2 29.20 -2.55 12.37
CA ASP A 2 28.33 -1.96 11.36
C ASP A 2 28.93 -2.20 9.97
N LYS A 3 28.29 -3.05 9.18
CA LYS A 3 28.68 -3.25 7.79
C LYS A 3 28.39 -1.96 7.02
N THR A 4 29.44 -1.29 6.54
CA THR A 4 29.31 -0.11 5.68
C THR A 4 28.41 -0.46 4.51
N ARG A 5 27.29 0.28 4.37
CA ARG A 5 26.33 0.06 3.29
C ARG A 5 26.94 0.42 1.94
N ALA A 6 26.63 -0.34 0.90
CA ALA A 6 27.11 -0.07 -0.46
C ALA A 6 26.69 1.33 -0.93
N HIS A 7 27.51 2.00 -1.74
CA HIS A 7 27.30 3.38 -2.24
C HIS A 7 25.92 3.61 -2.89
N ARG A 8 25.32 2.59 -3.52
CA ARG A 8 23.98 2.66 -4.13
C ARG A 8 22.85 2.29 -3.18
N ASN A 9 23.14 2.02 -1.91
CA ASN A 9 22.10 1.65 -0.93
C ASN A 9 21.34 2.92 -0.51
N ARG A 10 20.05 2.96 -0.84
CA ARG A 10 19.13 4.07 -0.55
C ARG A 10 18.17 3.77 0.60
N THR A 11 18.38 2.66 1.31
CA THR A 11 17.52 2.26 2.43
C THR A 11 17.43 3.39 3.47
N ILE A 12 16.22 3.82 3.75
CA ILE A 12 15.92 4.83 4.77
C ILE A 12 16.20 4.22 6.14
N THR A 13 17.03 4.89 6.92
CA THR A 13 17.36 4.53 8.31
C THR A 13 17.05 5.70 9.23
N LEU A 14 17.09 5.46 10.51
CA LEU A 14 16.81 6.45 11.55
C LEU A 14 18.03 6.66 12.43
N SER A 15 18.52 7.88 12.58
CA SER A 15 19.49 8.26 13.59
C SER A 15 18.82 8.56 14.92
N GLN A 16 19.56 8.61 16.01
CA GLN A 16 19.02 8.99 17.34
C GLN A 16 18.42 10.40 17.35
N ILE A 17 19.05 11.36 16.67
CA ILE A 17 18.57 12.74 16.55
C ILE A 17 17.24 12.77 15.80
N GLU A 18 17.14 12.04 14.68
CA GLU A 18 15.90 11.94 13.91
C GLU A 18 14.79 11.24 14.70
N ALA A 19 15.12 10.21 15.49
CA ALA A 19 14.16 9.54 16.36
C ALA A 19 13.55 10.51 17.39
N GLN A 20 14.36 11.39 17.97
CA GLN A 20 13.87 12.43 18.88
C GLN A 20 13.02 13.47 18.14
N LEU A 21 13.44 13.89 16.94
CA LEU A 21 12.72 14.85 16.12
C LEU A 21 11.33 14.33 15.76
N TYR A 22 11.25 13.14 15.18
CA TYR A 22 9.99 12.55 14.68
C TYR A 22 9.10 11.97 15.78
N SER A 23 9.59 11.79 17.01
CA SER A 23 8.75 11.36 18.13
C SER A 23 7.60 12.31 18.45
N LYS A 24 7.71 13.58 18.05
CA LYS A 24 6.68 14.62 18.23
C LYS A 24 5.48 14.44 17.28
N ASP A 25 5.66 13.73 16.17
CA ASP A 25 4.64 13.50 15.15
C ASP A 25 3.80 12.24 15.43
N ILE A 26 4.13 11.53 16.51
CA ILE A 26 3.47 10.27 16.89
C ILE A 26 2.60 10.53 18.12
N ILE A 27 1.36 10.05 18.07
CA ILE A 27 0.40 10.23 19.18
C ILE A 27 -0.03 8.90 19.78
N ARG A 28 -0.67 8.96 20.95
CA ARG A 28 -1.47 7.87 21.54
C ARG A 28 -2.89 8.39 21.77
N ILE A 29 -3.87 7.51 21.65
CA ILE A 29 -5.28 7.82 21.85
C ILE A 29 -5.75 7.10 23.10
N SER A 30 -6.22 7.85 24.13
CA SER A 30 -6.68 7.29 25.41
C SER A 30 -8.10 7.73 25.79
N LYS A 31 -8.78 8.49 24.92
CA LYS A 31 -10.15 8.95 25.06
C LYS A 31 -10.77 9.15 23.67
N PRO A 32 -12.10 9.20 23.54
CA PRO A 32 -12.76 9.43 22.28
C PRO A 32 -12.16 10.60 21.50
N ALA A 33 -11.70 10.35 20.29
CA ALA A 33 -11.00 11.31 19.46
C ALA A 33 -11.97 11.99 18.47
N ALA A 34 -11.75 13.28 18.23
CA ALA A 34 -12.39 13.98 17.12
C ALA A 34 -11.55 13.80 15.84
N ILE A 35 -12.20 13.82 14.66
CA ILE A 35 -11.53 13.58 13.36
C ILE A 35 -10.33 14.52 13.17
N ASN A 36 -10.46 15.79 13.49
CA ASN A 36 -9.40 16.79 13.34
C ASN A 36 -8.18 16.54 14.26
N THR A 37 -8.31 15.71 15.29
CA THR A 37 -7.20 15.36 16.19
C THR A 37 -6.39 14.15 15.72
N ILE A 38 -6.98 13.35 14.84
CA ILE A 38 -6.37 12.12 14.29
C ILE A 38 -6.03 12.23 12.80
N GLU A 39 -6.52 13.25 12.13
CA GLU A 39 -6.24 13.53 10.73
C GLU A 39 -4.74 13.76 10.49
N ASN A 40 -4.16 13.04 9.54
CA ASN A 40 -2.74 13.08 9.19
C ASN A 40 -1.80 12.70 10.35
N LYS A 41 -2.23 11.75 11.19
CA LYS A 41 -1.47 11.29 12.35
C LYS A 41 -1.03 9.84 12.25
N ILE A 42 0.03 9.55 12.99
CA ILE A 42 0.51 8.21 13.33
C ILE A 42 0.16 7.96 14.79
N VAL A 43 -0.49 6.82 15.05
CA VAL A 43 -0.81 6.36 16.40
C VAL A 43 0.10 5.17 16.75
N THR A 44 0.90 5.31 17.81
CA THR A 44 1.70 4.20 18.37
C THR A 44 0.93 3.51 19.48
N GLN A 45 0.22 2.43 19.13
CA GLN A 45 -0.66 1.68 20.05
C GLN A 45 -1.05 0.34 19.46
N ASP A 46 -1.52 -0.58 20.29
CA ASP A 46 -2.24 -1.75 19.81
C ASP A 46 -3.51 -1.33 19.07
N THR A 47 -3.74 -1.93 17.91
CA THR A 47 -4.88 -1.57 17.06
C THR A 47 -6.22 -1.80 17.77
N PHE A 48 -6.39 -2.95 18.46
CA PHE A 48 -7.64 -3.25 19.16
C PHE A 48 -7.95 -2.26 20.29
N GLU A 49 -6.91 -1.74 20.96
CA GLU A 49 -7.07 -0.69 21.97
C GLU A 49 -7.44 0.65 21.32
N ALA A 50 -6.73 1.04 20.27
CA ALA A 50 -6.94 2.32 19.61
C ALA A 50 -8.34 2.44 18.98
N LEU A 51 -8.85 1.37 18.38
CA LEU A 51 -10.16 1.33 17.73
C LEU A 51 -11.33 1.71 18.67
N ALA A 52 -11.18 1.48 19.99
CA ALA A 52 -12.21 1.84 20.97
C ALA A 52 -12.42 3.37 21.10
N PHE A 53 -11.49 4.18 20.62
CA PHE A 53 -11.48 5.63 20.74
C PHE A 53 -11.67 6.36 19.42
N LEU A 54 -11.73 5.66 18.30
CA LEU A 54 -11.90 6.28 16.99
C LEU A 54 -13.33 6.75 16.77
N PRO A 55 -13.51 7.87 16.05
CA PRO A 55 -14.83 8.34 15.68
C PRO A 55 -15.50 7.37 14.67
N ALA A 56 -16.82 7.46 14.56
CA ALA A 56 -17.56 6.73 13.56
C ALA A 56 -17.59 7.48 12.22
N ASN A 57 -17.79 6.73 11.13
CA ASN A 57 -18.17 7.24 9.80
C ASN A 57 -17.24 8.31 9.22
N PHE A 58 -15.92 8.07 9.28
CA PHE A 58 -14.92 9.02 8.76
C PHE A 58 -14.02 8.44 7.65
N VAL A 59 -13.94 7.11 7.52
CA VAL A 59 -13.03 6.42 6.60
C VAL A 59 -13.69 6.25 5.23
N ASP A 60 -13.05 6.75 4.18
CA ASP A 60 -13.41 6.49 2.77
C ASP A 60 -12.73 5.25 2.24
N LEU A 61 -11.48 4.99 2.67
CA LEU A 61 -10.70 3.83 2.25
C LEU A 61 -9.98 3.18 3.43
N LEU A 62 -10.29 1.91 3.68
CA LEU A 62 -9.54 1.06 4.61
C LEU A 62 -8.54 0.21 3.84
N LEU A 63 -7.26 0.37 4.15
CA LEU A 63 -6.18 -0.52 3.70
C LEU A 63 -5.75 -1.39 4.87
N LEU A 64 -6.07 -2.67 4.80
CA LEU A 64 -5.85 -3.63 5.88
C LEU A 64 -4.78 -4.64 5.46
N ASP A 65 -3.56 -4.48 5.99
CA ASP A 65 -2.45 -5.42 5.82
C ASP A 65 -2.14 -6.11 7.16
N PRO A 66 -3.04 -6.97 7.66
CA PRO A 66 -2.92 -7.55 8.99
C PRO A 66 -1.76 -8.54 9.06
N PRO A 67 -1.28 -8.90 10.25
CA PRO A 67 -0.35 -10.01 10.39
C PRO A 67 -0.88 -11.25 9.68
N TYR A 68 -0.13 -11.78 8.70
CA TYR A 68 -0.50 -13.01 8.02
C TYR A 68 -0.43 -14.18 8.97
N ASN A 69 -1.21 -15.22 8.68
CA ASN A 69 -1.30 -16.41 9.54
C ASN A 69 -0.02 -17.26 9.51
N LEU A 70 1.10 -16.62 9.80
CA LEU A 70 2.44 -17.20 9.88
C LEU A 70 3.06 -16.84 11.24
N THR A 71 3.85 -17.75 11.81
CA THR A 71 4.65 -17.38 12.98
C THR A 71 5.75 -16.41 12.53
N LYS A 72 5.64 -15.16 12.93
CA LYS A 72 6.58 -14.11 12.57
C LYS A 72 6.78 -13.13 13.71
N THR A 73 8.03 -12.78 13.97
CA THR A 73 8.40 -11.74 14.92
C THR A 73 8.63 -10.42 14.19
N PHE A 74 7.97 -9.37 14.67
CA PHE A 74 8.11 -7.99 14.23
C PHE A 74 8.72 -7.20 15.39
N SER A 75 10.02 -6.89 15.31
CA SER A 75 10.76 -6.24 16.39
C SER A 75 10.51 -6.92 17.76
N SER A 76 9.64 -6.37 18.60
CA SER A 76 9.32 -6.89 19.95
C SER A 76 8.13 -7.85 20.01
N ASN A 77 7.24 -7.83 18.99
CA ASN A 77 6.00 -8.57 19.00
C ASN A 77 6.03 -9.80 18.06
N THR A 78 5.46 -10.91 18.51
CA THR A 78 5.38 -12.15 17.72
C THR A 78 3.93 -12.53 17.47
N PHE A 79 3.53 -12.52 16.19
CA PHE A 79 2.29 -13.16 15.77
C PHE A 79 2.55 -14.67 15.59
N ARG A 80 1.76 -15.52 16.28
CA ARG A 80 1.88 -16.97 16.16
C ARG A 80 0.84 -17.50 15.18
N LYS A 81 1.24 -18.43 14.32
CA LYS A 81 0.35 -19.14 13.42
C LYS A 81 -0.80 -19.78 14.19
N LYS A 82 -2.02 -19.59 13.68
CA LYS A 82 -3.29 -20.12 14.21
C LYS A 82 -3.85 -21.18 13.25
N SER A 83 -4.84 -21.96 13.68
CA SER A 83 -5.67 -22.68 12.71
C SER A 83 -6.41 -21.68 11.79
N ILE A 84 -6.86 -22.13 10.62
CA ILE A 84 -7.60 -21.26 9.69
C ILE A 84 -8.87 -20.70 10.34
N THR A 85 -9.59 -21.53 11.11
CA THR A 85 -10.78 -21.11 11.86
C THR A 85 -10.46 -20.04 12.90
N GLN A 86 -9.44 -20.25 13.72
CA GLN A 86 -9.01 -19.28 14.72
C GLN A 86 -8.51 -17.96 14.09
N TYR A 87 -7.89 -18.04 12.92
CA TYR A 87 -7.49 -16.83 12.20
C TYR A 87 -8.70 -16.08 11.64
N ALA A 88 -9.69 -16.80 11.11
CA ALA A 88 -10.95 -16.22 10.65
C ALA A 88 -11.70 -15.52 11.80
N GLU A 89 -11.81 -16.17 12.97
CA GLU A 89 -12.43 -15.58 14.17
C GLU A 89 -11.71 -14.30 14.64
N TRP A 90 -10.37 -14.33 14.63
CA TRP A 90 -9.56 -13.17 14.98
C TRP A 90 -9.78 -12.01 13.99
N LEU A 91 -9.78 -12.30 12.67
CA LEU A 91 -10.01 -11.32 11.63
C LEU A 91 -11.44 -10.75 11.67
N GLU A 92 -12.42 -11.61 11.96
CA GLU A 92 -13.82 -11.21 12.15
C GLU A 92 -13.94 -10.24 13.34
N GLY A 93 -13.32 -10.57 14.48
CA GLY A 93 -13.30 -9.69 15.66
C GLY A 93 -12.64 -8.33 15.39
N LEU A 94 -11.61 -8.31 14.54
CA LEU A 94 -10.98 -7.07 14.08
C LEU A 94 -11.92 -6.27 13.17
N LEU A 95 -12.50 -6.93 12.16
CA LEU A 95 -13.37 -6.27 11.19
C LEU A 95 -14.60 -5.66 11.87
N VAL A 96 -15.26 -6.37 12.79
CA VAL A 96 -16.41 -5.87 13.57
C VAL A 96 -16.07 -4.56 14.29
N LYS A 97 -14.85 -4.42 14.81
CA LYS A 97 -14.40 -3.18 15.47
C LYS A 97 -14.07 -2.05 14.49
N LEU A 98 -13.69 -2.38 13.26
CA LEU A 98 -13.37 -1.42 12.20
C LEU A 98 -14.62 -0.86 11.52
N LEU A 99 -15.68 -1.67 11.37
CA LEU A 99 -16.91 -1.32 10.65
C LEU A 99 -17.51 0.04 11.08
N PRO A 100 -17.61 0.39 12.38
CA PRO A 100 -18.19 1.68 12.77
C PRO A 100 -17.46 2.89 12.22
N SER A 101 -16.17 2.80 11.94
CA SER A 101 -15.37 3.89 11.40
C SER A 101 -15.60 4.14 9.91
N LEU A 102 -16.13 3.15 9.17
CA LEU A 102 -16.30 3.21 7.73
C LEU A 102 -17.53 4.04 7.34
N LYS A 103 -17.38 4.86 6.30
CA LYS A 103 -18.51 5.50 5.64
C LYS A 103 -19.32 4.47 4.86
N ASN A 104 -20.60 4.77 4.59
CA ASN A 104 -21.44 3.90 3.75
C ASN A 104 -20.87 3.72 2.31
N THR A 105 -20.12 4.69 1.82
CA THR A 105 -19.46 4.67 0.52
C THR A 105 -18.04 4.08 0.57
N ALA A 106 -17.59 3.59 1.73
CA ALA A 106 -16.20 3.17 1.92
C ALA A 106 -15.83 1.93 1.12
N SER A 107 -14.60 1.96 0.63
CA SER A 107 -13.89 0.82 0.04
C SER A 107 -12.94 0.19 1.05
N VAL A 108 -12.77 -1.14 0.97
CA VAL A 108 -11.92 -1.92 1.86
C VAL A 108 -11.03 -2.84 1.03
N TYR A 109 -9.73 -2.79 1.27
CA TYR A 109 -8.78 -3.76 0.72
C TYR A 109 -8.09 -4.52 1.84
N VAL A 110 -8.12 -5.85 1.76
CA VAL A 110 -7.49 -6.73 2.74
C VAL A 110 -6.42 -7.57 2.08
N CYS A 111 -5.17 -7.38 2.50
CA CYS A 111 -4.04 -8.17 2.04
C CYS A 111 -4.00 -9.52 2.76
N SER A 112 -3.62 -10.56 2.03
CA SER A 112 -3.45 -11.90 2.58
C SER A 112 -2.43 -12.72 1.80
N GLU A 113 -1.88 -13.74 2.44
CA GLU A 113 -1.14 -14.79 1.74
C GLU A 113 -2.10 -15.92 1.32
N TRP A 114 -1.67 -16.77 0.39
CA TRP A 114 -2.51 -17.80 -0.23
C TRP A 114 -3.23 -18.72 0.75
N TYR A 115 -2.59 -19.05 1.92
CA TYR A 115 -3.13 -20.02 2.87
C TYR A 115 -4.34 -19.49 3.64
N SER A 116 -4.33 -18.19 4.01
CA SER A 116 -5.43 -17.54 4.71
C SER A 116 -6.40 -16.79 3.78
N SER A 117 -6.13 -16.73 2.49
CA SER A 117 -6.93 -15.98 1.51
C SER A 117 -8.42 -16.37 1.51
N THR A 118 -8.73 -17.68 1.60
CA THR A 118 -10.13 -18.15 1.68
C THR A 118 -10.81 -17.70 2.97
N ALA A 119 -10.10 -17.70 4.10
CA ALA A 119 -10.66 -17.24 5.37
C ALA A 119 -10.99 -15.73 5.31
N VAL A 120 -10.12 -14.94 4.68
CA VAL A 120 -10.36 -13.50 4.44
C VAL A 120 -11.63 -13.29 3.63
N HIS A 121 -11.81 -14.02 2.51
CA HIS A 121 -13.02 -13.94 1.69
C HIS A 121 -14.29 -14.22 2.51
N LEU A 122 -14.34 -15.35 3.20
CA LEU A 122 -15.50 -15.76 3.98
C LEU A 122 -15.85 -14.76 5.11
N VAL A 123 -14.85 -14.15 5.73
CA VAL A 123 -15.08 -13.13 6.76
C VAL A 123 -15.62 -11.84 6.14
N LEU A 124 -15.05 -11.41 5.01
CA LEU A 124 -15.52 -10.20 4.32
C LEU A 124 -16.97 -10.32 3.87
N GLU A 125 -17.39 -11.47 3.31
CA GLU A 125 -18.76 -11.69 2.84
C GLU A 125 -19.83 -11.60 3.94
N LYS A 126 -19.45 -11.77 5.22
CA LYS A 126 -20.38 -11.61 6.34
C LYS A 126 -20.84 -10.16 6.55
N PHE A 127 -20.02 -9.19 6.18
CA PHE A 127 -20.21 -7.77 6.57
C PHE A 127 -20.15 -6.79 5.41
N LEU A 128 -19.51 -7.17 4.31
CA LEU A 128 -19.18 -6.30 3.19
C LEU A 128 -19.56 -6.97 1.86
N LYS A 129 -19.63 -6.19 0.81
CA LYS A 129 -19.85 -6.69 -0.55
C LYS A 129 -18.50 -6.93 -1.21
N VAL A 130 -18.10 -8.19 -1.30
CA VAL A 130 -16.84 -8.57 -1.99
C VAL A 130 -16.98 -8.29 -3.48
N ARG A 131 -16.04 -7.53 -4.04
CA ARG A 131 -16.05 -7.09 -5.45
C ARG A 131 -15.08 -7.86 -6.32
N ASN A 132 -13.85 -8.06 -5.81
CA ASN A 132 -12.80 -8.70 -6.59
C ASN A 132 -11.68 -9.24 -5.69
N ARG A 133 -10.88 -10.14 -6.25
CA ARG A 133 -9.58 -10.53 -5.70
C ARG A 133 -8.50 -10.10 -6.68
N ILE A 134 -7.55 -9.29 -6.21
CA ILE A 134 -6.36 -8.90 -6.94
C ILE A 134 -5.24 -9.83 -6.52
N THR A 135 -4.56 -10.46 -7.46
CA THR A 135 -3.35 -11.25 -7.21
C THR A 135 -2.13 -10.42 -7.62
N TRP A 136 -1.31 -10.08 -6.63
CA TRP A 136 -0.06 -9.38 -6.87
C TRP A 136 1.11 -10.34 -6.92
N GLU A 137 1.83 -10.35 -8.04
CA GLU A 137 3.06 -11.12 -8.22
C GLU A 137 4.22 -10.51 -7.42
N ARG A 138 4.81 -11.33 -6.53
CA ARG A 138 6.00 -10.99 -5.74
C ARG A 138 7.21 -11.76 -6.24
N GLU A 139 8.22 -11.06 -6.72
CA GLU A 139 9.45 -11.71 -7.20
C GLU A 139 10.39 -12.15 -6.07
N LYS A 140 10.09 -11.85 -4.80
CA LYS A 140 10.91 -12.25 -3.66
C LYS A 140 10.56 -13.65 -3.16
N GLY A 141 11.56 -14.32 -2.64
CA GLY A 141 11.45 -15.61 -1.97
C GLY A 141 12.43 -16.62 -2.52
N ARG A 142 12.88 -17.54 -1.65
CA ARG A 142 13.72 -18.67 -2.04
C ARG A 142 12.87 -19.71 -2.74
N GLY A 143 13.47 -20.49 -3.64
CA GLY A 143 12.82 -21.62 -4.27
C GLY A 143 12.42 -22.68 -3.24
N ALA A 144 11.34 -23.40 -3.51
CA ALA A 144 10.92 -24.55 -2.74
C ALA A 144 11.45 -25.84 -3.38
N LYS A 145 11.85 -26.82 -2.56
CA LYS A 145 12.40 -28.09 -3.06
C LYS A 145 11.32 -29.14 -3.32
N ARG A 146 10.17 -29.08 -2.61
CA ARG A 146 9.09 -30.09 -2.65
C ARG A 146 7.71 -29.49 -2.86
N ASN A 147 7.61 -28.20 -3.22
CA ASN A 147 6.38 -27.50 -3.51
C ASN A 147 6.65 -26.32 -4.44
N TRP A 148 5.59 -25.70 -4.95
CA TRP A 148 5.69 -24.48 -5.76
C TRP A 148 6.17 -23.32 -4.88
N LYS A 149 7.05 -22.48 -5.43
CA LYS A 149 7.48 -21.24 -4.79
C LYS A 149 6.28 -20.31 -4.62
N ASN A 150 6.03 -19.84 -3.40
CA ASN A 150 5.05 -18.79 -3.20
C ASN A 150 5.57 -17.46 -3.78
N ALA A 151 4.96 -16.99 -4.84
CA ALA A 151 5.35 -15.78 -5.57
C ALA A 151 4.19 -14.78 -5.70
N SER A 152 3.13 -14.92 -4.89
CA SER A 152 1.97 -14.02 -4.95
C SER A 152 1.45 -13.65 -3.56
N GLU A 153 0.74 -12.53 -3.51
CA GLU A 153 -0.15 -12.14 -2.42
C GLU A 153 -1.51 -11.79 -3.01
N ASP A 154 -2.58 -12.07 -2.26
CA ASP A 154 -3.93 -11.68 -2.62
C ASP A 154 -4.33 -10.39 -1.90
N ILE A 155 -5.07 -9.54 -2.59
CA ILE A 155 -5.68 -8.33 -2.05
C ILE A 155 -7.17 -8.41 -2.36
N TRP A 156 -7.96 -8.63 -1.33
CA TRP A 156 -9.41 -8.70 -1.45
C TRP A 156 -10.01 -7.30 -1.46
N PHE A 157 -10.75 -6.98 -2.50
CA PHE A 157 -11.51 -5.74 -2.64
C PHE A 157 -12.95 -5.95 -2.24
N ALA A 158 -13.42 -5.15 -1.29
CA ALA A 158 -14.80 -5.14 -0.84
C ALA A 158 -15.29 -3.69 -0.64
N THR A 159 -16.60 -3.50 -0.56
CA THR A 159 -17.24 -2.20 -0.31
C THR A 159 -18.34 -2.33 0.75
N VAL A 160 -18.62 -1.26 1.47
CA VAL A 160 -19.69 -1.24 2.47
C VAL A 160 -21.05 -1.33 1.77
N SER A 161 -21.25 -0.59 0.68
CA SER A 161 -22.48 -0.58 -0.11
C SER A 161 -22.21 -0.67 -1.61
N ASP A 162 -23.23 -0.53 -2.44
CA ASP A 162 -23.08 -0.43 -3.90
C ASP A 162 -22.76 0.99 -4.36
N ASP A 163 -22.89 1.97 -3.48
CA ASP A 163 -22.47 3.35 -3.70
C ASP A 163 -21.04 3.53 -3.21
N TYR A 164 -20.06 3.42 -4.12
CA TYR A 164 -18.64 3.53 -3.83
C TYR A 164 -17.87 4.19 -4.98
N VAL A 165 -16.72 4.78 -4.65
CA VAL A 165 -15.83 5.40 -5.63
C VAL A 165 -14.98 4.34 -6.32
N PHE A 166 -14.95 4.35 -7.67
CA PHE A 166 -13.98 3.59 -8.45
C PHE A 166 -13.55 4.37 -9.70
N ASN A 167 -12.41 5.05 -9.58
CA ASN A 167 -11.84 5.94 -10.61
C ASN A 167 -10.97 5.15 -11.59
N VAL A 168 -11.57 4.40 -12.51
CA VAL A 168 -10.84 3.50 -13.44
C VAL A 168 -9.82 4.25 -14.31
N GLU A 169 -10.11 5.50 -14.69
CA GLU A 169 -9.23 6.32 -15.51
C GLU A 169 -7.91 6.66 -14.81
N ASN A 170 -7.93 6.84 -13.49
CA ASN A 170 -6.76 7.19 -12.68
C ASN A 170 -5.78 6.02 -12.44
N VAL A 171 -6.19 4.80 -12.83
CA VAL A 171 -5.40 3.58 -12.60
C VAL A 171 -5.11 2.82 -13.88
N LYS A 172 -5.26 3.45 -15.04
CA LYS A 172 -4.84 2.87 -16.31
C LYS A 172 -3.34 2.58 -16.32
N LEU A 173 -2.99 1.51 -17.01
CA LEU A 173 -1.62 1.04 -17.14
C LEU A 173 -1.10 1.33 -18.55
N LYS A 174 -0.02 2.12 -18.64
CA LYS A 174 0.67 2.38 -19.90
C LYS A 174 1.60 1.23 -20.22
N ARG A 175 1.28 0.52 -21.28
CA ARG A 175 1.99 -0.69 -21.74
C ARG A 175 2.68 -0.46 -23.06
N ARG A 176 3.86 -1.03 -23.21
CA ARG A 176 4.54 -1.07 -24.50
C ARG A 176 3.77 -2.02 -25.45
N VAL A 177 3.59 -1.58 -26.69
CA VAL A 177 2.93 -2.38 -27.72
C VAL A 177 3.96 -3.37 -28.30
N LEU A 178 3.67 -4.67 -28.19
CA LEU A 178 4.51 -5.73 -28.75
C LEU A 178 4.10 -6.11 -30.18
N ALA A 179 2.80 -5.98 -30.49
CA ALA A 179 2.25 -6.24 -31.81
C ALA A 179 1.32 -5.08 -32.18
N PRO A 180 1.78 -4.10 -32.94
CA PRO A 180 0.99 -2.92 -33.28
C PRO A 180 -0.07 -3.26 -34.33
N TYR A 181 -1.33 -3.33 -33.90
CA TYR A 181 -2.46 -3.44 -34.80
C TYR A 181 -2.75 -2.08 -35.42
N THR A 182 -2.91 -2.07 -36.75
CA THR A 182 -3.34 -0.92 -37.51
C THR A 182 -4.70 -1.19 -38.15
N ASP A 183 -5.42 -0.13 -38.49
CA ASP A 183 -6.61 -0.20 -39.32
C ASP A 183 -6.22 -0.45 -40.80
N THR A 184 -7.22 -0.55 -41.70
CA THR A 184 -7.01 -0.72 -43.12
C THR A 184 -6.22 0.39 -43.81
N ASN A 185 -6.09 1.55 -43.16
CA ASN A 185 -5.35 2.72 -43.63
C ASN A 185 -3.97 2.86 -42.99
N GLY A 186 -3.52 1.87 -42.22
CA GLY A 186 -2.24 1.86 -41.53
C GLY A 186 -2.17 2.75 -40.27
N LYS A 187 -3.31 3.27 -39.78
CA LYS A 187 -3.35 4.05 -38.52
C LYS A 187 -3.38 3.14 -37.30
N PRO A 188 -2.71 3.54 -36.20
CA PRO A 188 -2.82 2.84 -34.92
C PRO A 188 -4.27 2.66 -34.50
N LYS A 189 -4.66 1.44 -34.07
CA LYS A 189 -6.05 1.14 -33.71
C LYS A 189 -6.36 1.47 -32.24
N ASP A 190 -5.42 1.20 -31.35
CA ASP A 190 -5.59 1.36 -29.88
C ASP A 190 -4.28 1.69 -29.16
N TRP A 191 -3.35 2.34 -29.86
CA TRP A 191 -2.04 2.69 -29.34
C TRP A 191 -1.53 4.01 -29.94
N ASP A 192 -0.61 4.66 -29.21
CA ASP A 192 0.01 5.92 -29.62
C ASP A 192 1.47 5.69 -29.99
N ASN A 193 1.91 6.39 -31.05
CA ASN A 193 3.31 6.48 -31.42
C ASN A 193 3.92 7.73 -30.76
N THR A 194 4.82 7.54 -29.81
CA THR A 194 5.47 8.61 -29.07
C THR A 194 6.97 8.63 -29.34
N SER A 195 7.66 9.74 -28.95
CA SER A 195 9.12 9.82 -29.03
C SER A 195 9.86 8.69 -28.26
N ASP A 196 9.22 8.13 -27.25
CA ASP A 196 9.78 7.08 -26.38
C ASP A 196 9.38 5.66 -26.81
N GLY A 197 8.58 5.53 -27.89
CA GLY A 197 8.09 4.25 -28.44
C GLY A 197 6.58 4.19 -28.61
N GLN A 198 6.09 2.97 -28.84
CA GLN A 198 4.68 2.68 -29.07
C GLN A 198 4.05 2.17 -27.78
N PHE A 199 3.02 2.86 -27.32
CA PHE A 199 2.34 2.55 -26.07
C PHE A 199 0.83 2.56 -26.23
N ARG A 200 0.15 1.78 -25.37
CA ARG A 200 -1.30 1.83 -25.20
C ARG A 200 -1.67 1.97 -23.72
N LEU A 201 -2.80 2.59 -23.45
CA LEU A 201 -3.42 2.62 -22.14
C LEU A 201 -4.39 1.45 -22.01
N THR A 202 -4.17 0.61 -21.01
CA THR A 202 -5.04 -0.55 -20.74
C THR A 202 -5.77 -0.36 -19.41
N HIS A 203 -7.00 -0.87 -19.35
CA HIS A 203 -7.74 -0.95 -18.09
C HIS A 203 -6.96 -1.80 -17.06
N PRO A 204 -7.06 -1.48 -15.76
CA PRO A 204 -6.40 -2.26 -14.72
C PRO A 204 -7.00 -3.67 -14.67
N ALA A 205 -6.13 -4.68 -14.67
CA ALA A 205 -6.52 -6.07 -14.44
C ALA A 205 -6.37 -6.40 -12.95
N ASN A 206 -6.96 -7.51 -12.52
CA ASN A 206 -6.80 -8.03 -11.17
C ASN A 206 -5.58 -8.95 -10.98
N LEU A 207 -4.74 -9.07 -12.00
CA LEU A 207 -3.43 -9.71 -11.92
C LEU A 207 -2.34 -8.65 -12.09
N TRP A 208 -1.60 -8.37 -11.00
CA TRP A 208 -0.58 -7.31 -10.95
C TRP A 208 0.82 -7.89 -11.00
N ASN A 209 1.48 -7.73 -12.11
CA ASN A 209 2.88 -8.11 -12.35
C ASN A 209 3.78 -6.90 -12.62
N ASP A 210 3.24 -5.70 -12.50
CA ASP A 210 3.92 -4.43 -12.78
C ASP A 210 4.51 -3.75 -11.53
N ILE A 211 4.37 -4.37 -10.35
CA ILE A 211 4.79 -3.80 -9.06
C ILE A 211 5.92 -4.63 -8.46
N THR A 212 7.07 -3.98 -8.24
CA THR A 212 8.24 -4.61 -7.63
C THR A 212 8.25 -4.38 -6.12
N VAL A 213 8.59 -5.41 -5.35
CA VAL A 213 8.82 -5.27 -3.89
C VAL A 213 10.01 -4.33 -3.65
N PRO A 214 9.94 -3.39 -2.70
CA PRO A 214 11.04 -2.49 -2.40
C PRO A 214 12.34 -3.24 -2.11
N PHE A 215 13.45 -2.74 -2.62
CA PHE A 215 14.77 -3.26 -2.37
C PHE A 215 15.79 -2.13 -2.16
N TRP A 216 16.94 -2.46 -1.64
CA TRP A 216 17.96 -1.54 -1.08
C TRP A 216 18.35 -0.34 -1.96
N SER A 217 18.21 -0.41 -3.29
CA SER A 217 18.51 0.73 -4.18
C SER A 217 17.30 1.61 -4.50
N MET A 218 16.09 1.27 -4.00
CA MET A 218 14.88 2.08 -4.18
C MET A 218 14.79 3.15 -3.09
N PRO A 219 14.37 4.39 -3.41
CA PRO A 219 14.30 5.49 -2.46
C PRO A 219 13.26 5.30 -1.35
N GLU A 220 12.27 4.45 -1.58
CA GLU A 220 11.23 4.12 -0.60
C GLU A 220 11.61 3.01 0.38
N ASN A 221 12.71 2.28 0.12
CA ASN A 221 13.06 1.10 0.89
C ASN A 221 13.45 1.43 2.34
N THR A 222 13.02 0.56 3.26
CA THR A 222 13.45 0.54 4.67
C THR A 222 13.90 -0.87 5.05
N ASP A 223 14.36 -1.06 6.28
CA ASP A 223 14.72 -2.39 6.81
C ASP A 223 13.48 -3.19 7.26
N HIS A 224 12.25 -2.69 7.08
CA HIS A 224 11.03 -3.42 7.42
C HIS A 224 10.88 -4.68 6.57
N PRO A 225 10.67 -5.86 7.17
CA PRO A 225 10.78 -7.15 6.46
C PRO A 225 9.65 -7.43 5.47
N THR A 226 8.54 -6.73 5.56
CA THR A 226 7.34 -6.91 4.72
C THR A 226 6.78 -5.61 4.19
N GLN A 227 7.62 -4.59 4.02
CA GLN A 227 7.19 -3.31 3.47
C GLN A 227 6.46 -3.48 2.14
N LYS A 228 5.25 -2.92 2.06
CA LYS A 228 4.52 -2.82 0.79
C LYS A 228 5.09 -1.69 -0.09
N PRO A 229 5.06 -1.84 -1.42
CA PRO A 229 5.46 -0.76 -2.34
C PRO A 229 4.51 0.42 -2.29
N GLU A 230 5.02 1.65 -2.39
CA GLU A 230 4.19 2.85 -2.53
C GLU A 230 3.31 2.80 -3.78
N LYS A 231 3.80 2.24 -4.88
CA LYS A 231 3.04 2.04 -6.13
C LYS A 231 1.78 1.18 -5.90
N LEU A 232 1.86 0.13 -5.07
CA LEU A 232 0.72 -0.71 -4.75
C LEU A 232 -0.36 0.10 -4.02
N SER A 233 0.02 0.78 -2.94
CA SER A 233 -0.88 1.63 -2.18
C SER A 233 -1.48 2.74 -3.04
N ALA A 234 -0.68 3.36 -3.91
CA ALA A 234 -1.14 4.41 -4.82
C ALA A 234 -2.22 3.92 -5.81
N LYS A 235 -2.08 2.70 -6.35
CA LYS A 235 -3.12 2.11 -7.22
C LYS A 235 -4.44 1.94 -6.48
N LEU A 236 -4.42 1.43 -5.25
CA LEU A 236 -5.62 1.25 -4.43
C LEU A 236 -6.26 2.59 -4.05
N ILE A 237 -5.45 3.56 -3.63
CA ILE A 237 -5.90 4.90 -3.23
C ILE A 237 -6.51 5.64 -4.42
N LEU A 238 -5.84 5.68 -5.56
CA LEU A 238 -6.35 6.38 -6.75
C LEU A 238 -7.62 5.74 -7.30
N ALA A 239 -7.74 4.40 -7.23
CA ALA A 239 -8.94 3.70 -7.66
C ALA A 239 -10.16 4.07 -6.80
N SER A 240 -9.98 4.15 -5.48
CA SER A 240 -11.11 4.12 -4.54
C SER A 240 -11.27 5.37 -3.69
N THR A 241 -10.59 6.48 -4.04
CA THR A 241 -10.73 7.76 -3.34
C THR A 241 -10.59 8.94 -4.28
N ASN A 242 -11.17 10.08 -3.85
CA ASN A 242 -10.92 11.41 -4.40
C ASN A 242 -9.92 12.17 -3.54
N GLU A 243 -9.41 13.30 -4.03
CA GLU A 243 -8.56 14.19 -3.25
C GLU A 243 -9.30 14.70 -2.00
N GLY A 244 -8.63 14.71 -0.86
CA GLY A 244 -9.20 15.07 0.43
C GLY A 244 -9.92 13.94 1.17
N ASP A 245 -10.18 12.78 0.54
CA ASP A 245 -10.77 11.61 1.19
C ASP A 245 -9.82 11.01 2.23
N PHE A 246 -10.39 10.24 3.17
CA PHE A 246 -9.70 9.73 4.34
C PHE A 246 -9.29 8.26 4.18
N VAL A 247 -7.97 8.01 4.16
CA VAL A 247 -7.35 6.68 4.10
C VAL A 247 -6.98 6.23 5.51
N PHE A 248 -7.39 5.02 5.90
CA PHE A 248 -7.05 4.42 7.19
C PHE A 248 -6.28 3.12 7.02
N ASP A 249 -5.16 2.99 7.73
CA ASP A 249 -4.35 1.78 7.79
C ASP A 249 -4.06 1.41 9.26
N PRO A 250 -4.78 0.42 9.81
CA PRO A 250 -4.62 0.03 11.21
C PRO A 250 -3.41 -0.87 11.49
N PHE A 251 -2.63 -1.25 10.46
CA PHE A 251 -1.38 -2.02 10.56
C PHE A 251 -0.32 -1.43 9.64
N MET A 252 -0.09 -0.13 9.73
CA MET A 252 0.67 0.64 8.74
C MET A 252 2.14 0.25 8.59
N GLY A 253 2.74 -0.47 9.56
CA GLY A 253 4.18 -0.75 9.58
C GLY A 253 4.99 0.53 9.44
N VAL A 254 5.81 0.60 8.38
CA VAL A 254 6.58 1.82 8.05
C VAL A 254 5.82 2.81 7.15
N GLY A 255 4.48 2.73 7.09
CA GLY A 255 3.58 3.74 6.56
C GLY A 255 3.56 3.89 5.05
N SER A 256 3.74 2.83 4.24
CA SER A 256 3.68 2.96 2.77
C SER A 256 2.35 3.48 2.25
N SER A 257 1.24 3.06 2.86
CA SER A 257 -0.12 3.54 2.59
C SER A 257 -0.29 5.02 2.91
N LEU A 258 0.22 5.47 4.07
CA LEU A 258 0.16 6.85 4.51
C LEU A 258 1.00 7.78 3.63
N VAL A 259 2.20 7.32 3.26
CA VAL A 259 3.09 8.04 2.33
C VAL A 259 2.42 8.23 0.99
N ALA A 260 1.82 7.18 0.43
CA ALA A 260 1.09 7.25 -0.82
C ALA A 260 -0.14 8.18 -0.70
N ALA A 261 -0.91 8.09 0.40
CA ALA A 261 -2.04 8.97 0.68
C ALA A 261 -1.61 10.45 0.71
N LYS A 262 -0.54 10.77 1.45
CA LYS A 262 0.01 12.13 1.51
C LYS A 262 0.46 12.65 0.15
N LYS A 263 1.22 11.85 -0.60
CA LYS A 263 1.70 12.22 -1.96
C LYS A 263 0.57 12.48 -2.94
N LEU A 264 -0.58 11.86 -2.72
CA LEU A 264 -1.78 11.95 -3.56
C LEU A 264 -2.84 12.93 -3.02
N GLY A 265 -2.55 13.71 -1.98
CA GLY A 265 -3.49 14.71 -1.43
C GLY A 265 -4.66 14.13 -0.63
N ARG A 266 -4.51 12.92 -0.08
CA ARG A 266 -5.52 12.29 0.79
C ARG A 266 -5.17 12.52 2.25
N LYS A 267 -6.20 12.62 3.09
CA LYS A 267 -6.06 12.56 4.56
C LYS A 267 -5.75 11.13 4.97
N PHE A 268 -5.08 10.94 6.10
CA PHE A 268 -4.71 9.61 6.54
C PHE A 268 -4.69 9.47 8.06
N LEU A 269 -4.85 8.23 8.51
CA LEU A 269 -4.55 7.76 9.85
C LEU A 269 -3.84 6.42 9.74
N GLY A 270 -2.76 6.22 10.50
CA GLY A 270 -2.10 4.93 10.62
C GLY A 270 -1.92 4.53 12.07
N ILE A 271 -2.09 3.24 12.36
CA ILE A 271 -1.80 2.66 13.68
C ILE A 271 -0.69 1.64 13.52
N GLU A 272 0.26 1.64 14.46
CA GLU A 272 1.35 0.68 14.53
C GLU A 272 1.80 0.54 15.98
N ILE A 273 2.00 -0.71 16.41
CA ILE A 273 2.41 -1.00 17.79
C ILE A 273 3.91 -0.78 18.01
N GLU A 274 4.73 -1.00 16.99
CA GLU A 274 6.17 -0.89 17.07
C GLU A 274 6.61 0.58 16.89
N LYS A 275 7.09 1.19 17.98
CA LYS A 275 7.51 2.59 17.97
C LYS A 275 8.58 2.90 16.93
N GLU A 276 9.50 1.97 16.67
CA GLU A 276 10.55 2.14 15.66
C GLU A 276 9.97 2.27 14.25
N TYR A 277 8.95 1.46 13.92
CA TYR A 277 8.26 1.57 12.63
C TYR A 277 7.46 2.86 12.51
N CYS A 278 6.83 3.31 13.61
CA CYS A 278 6.16 4.62 13.65
C CYS A 278 7.14 5.77 13.35
N LEU A 279 8.34 5.75 13.93
CA LEU A 279 9.37 6.76 13.68
C LEU A 279 9.88 6.74 12.25
N LEU A 280 10.08 5.56 11.67
CA LEU A 280 10.43 5.41 10.25
C LEU A 280 9.31 5.93 9.34
N ALA A 281 8.06 5.65 9.67
CA ALA A 281 6.89 6.17 8.95
C ALA A 281 6.82 7.71 9.02
N ALA A 282 7.07 8.31 10.19
CA ALA A 282 7.11 9.76 10.35
C ALA A 282 8.21 10.40 9.50
N LYS A 283 9.42 9.81 9.47
CA LYS A 283 10.50 10.24 8.57
C LYS A 283 10.08 10.15 7.10
N ARG A 284 9.49 9.03 6.68
CA ARG A 284 9.01 8.85 5.30
C ARG A 284 7.93 9.86 4.93
N LEU A 285 7.00 10.16 5.84
CA LEU A 285 5.99 11.19 5.65
C LEU A 285 6.62 12.59 5.53
N HIS A 286 7.68 12.89 6.30
CA HIS A 286 8.43 14.13 6.11
C HIS A 286 9.03 14.20 4.71
N LEU A 287 9.73 13.15 4.26
CA LEU A 287 10.31 13.07 2.92
C LEU A 287 9.25 13.16 1.81
N ALA A 288 8.07 12.59 2.01
CA ALA A 288 6.94 12.68 1.08
C ALA A 288 6.42 14.11 0.88
N GLY A 289 6.64 15.00 1.85
CA GLY A 289 6.36 16.44 1.69
C GLY A 289 7.38 17.17 0.82
N LEU A 290 8.59 16.61 0.69
CA LEU A 290 9.67 17.19 -0.14
C LEU A 290 9.68 16.60 -1.58
N ASP A 291 9.24 15.36 -1.72
CA ASP A 291 9.18 14.65 -3.01
C ASP A 291 7.89 13.83 -3.08
N THR A 292 6.96 14.29 -3.91
CA THR A 292 5.66 13.65 -4.13
C THR A 292 5.69 12.58 -5.23
N THR A 293 6.84 12.30 -5.84
CA THR A 293 6.95 11.30 -6.90
C THR A 293 6.68 9.90 -6.38
N ILE A 294 5.96 9.09 -7.15
CA ILE A 294 5.71 7.68 -6.89
C ILE A 294 6.38 6.88 -8.00
N GLN A 295 7.24 5.93 -7.63
CA GLN A 295 7.95 5.13 -8.63
C GLN A 295 6.97 4.33 -9.49
N GLY A 296 7.10 4.47 -10.82
CA GLY A 296 6.22 3.78 -11.78
C GLY A 296 4.85 4.42 -11.96
N TYR A 297 4.66 5.68 -11.49
CA TYR A 297 3.50 6.50 -11.74
C TYR A 297 3.95 7.89 -12.18
N SER A 298 3.51 8.36 -13.33
CA SER A 298 3.74 9.72 -13.84
C SER A 298 2.67 10.11 -14.85
N ASP A 299 2.41 11.39 -14.98
CA ASP A 299 1.47 11.96 -15.96
C ASP A 299 0.06 11.33 -15.85
N GLY A 300 -0.37 11.01 -14.62
CA GLY A 300 -1.69 10.43 -14.35
C GLY A 300 -1.85 8.94 -14.70
N VAL A 301 -0.78 8.24 -15.08
CA VAL A 301 -0.83 6.83 -15.48
C VAL A 301 0.22 5.98 -14.77
N PHE A 302 -0.10 4.71 -14.55
CA PHE A 302 0.88 3.72 -14.11
C PHE A 302 1.67 3.17 -15.29
N TRP A 303 2.93 2.86 -15.04
CA TRP A 303 3.82 2.29 -16.02
C TRP A 303 4.07 0.81 -15.73
N GLU A 304 4.12 0.03 -16.77
CA GLU A 304 4.56 -1.36 -16.72
C GLU A 304 6.00 -1.45 -16.18
N ARG A 305 6.36 -2.56 -15.56
CA ARG A 305 7.71 -2.77 -15.00
C ARG A 305 8.78 -2.57 -16.10
N ASN A 306 9.85 -1.85 -15.78
CA ASN A 306 11.02 -1.60 -16.65
C ASN A 306 10.73 -0.85 -17.97
N THR A 307 9.60 -0.17 -18.09
CA THR A 307 9.23 0.56 -19.33
C THR A 307 9.55 2.06 -19.27
N ILE A 308 9.73 2.64 -18.09
CA ILE A 308 10.15 4.03 -17.94
C ILE A 308 11.63 4.15 -18.35
N ASN A 309 11.91 5.01 -19.33
CA ASN A 309 13.28 5.27 -19.76
C ASN A 309 14.00 6.06 -18.64
N THR A 310 14.77 5.36 -17.80
CA THR A 310 15.49 5.91 -16.64
C THR A 310 16.49 7.02 -17.00
N LYS A 311 16.78 7.25 -18.28
CA LYS A 311 17.67 8.33 -18.75
C LYS A 311 17.12 9.72 -18.44
N LYS A 312 15.81 9.93 -18.36
CA LYS A 312 15.21 11.24 -18.01
C LYS A 312 15.34 11.58 -16.51
N PHE A 313 15.42 10.61 -15.62
CA PHE A 313 15.56 10.86 -14.17
C PHE A 313 16.97 11.29 -13.74
N HIS A 314 17.99 11.14 -14.59
CA HIS A 314 19.37 11.52 -14.27
C HIS A 314 19.79 12.91 -14.76
N GLN A 315 18.99 13.56 -15.62
CA GLN A 315 19.36 14.87 -16.18
C GLN A 315 18.95 16.07 -15.31
N THR A 316 18.14 15.90 -14.26
CA THR A 316 17.76 16.99 -13.35
C THR A 316 18.70 17.18 -12.16
N LYS A 317 19.80 16.43 -12.05
CA LYS A 317 20.75 16.50 -10.90
C LYS A 317 22.16 16.99 -11.24
N HIS A 318 22.36 17.66 -12.36
CA HIS A 318 23.63 18.37 -12.59
C HIS A 318 23.37 19.69 -13.31
N ARG A 319 23.25 20.77 -12.54
CA ARG A 319 23.89 22.06 -12.85
C ARG A 319 24.12 22.83 -11.55
N PRO A 320 25.23 23.56 -11.51
CA PRO A 320 26.02 23.91 -10.32
C PRO A 320 25.35 24.93 -9.41
#